data_a6db2b9d82ac086ffe60183162e93da2
#
_entry.id   a6db2b9d82ac086ffe60183162e93da2
#
_cell.length_a   1.000
_cell.length_b   1.000
_cell.length_c   1.000
_cell.angle_alpha   90.00
_cell.angle_beta   90.00
_cell.angle_gamma   90.00
#
_symmetry.space_group_name_H-M   'P 1'
#
loop_
_entity.id
_entity.type
_entity.pdbx_description
1 polymer ?
#
loop_
_entity_poly.entity_id
_entity_poly.type
_entity_poly.pdbx_seq_one_letter_code
_entity_poly.pdbx_strand_id
1 'polypeptide(L)'
;MKVTRSILSLLLLAGFAGSVAAQDFSAYAGRSKTLYDGRYYPALFGEGVAPSFNTFDVRLGWTDYTSSPFASILKHPEMGVGFQLDHLASIPAANGPGMGNIYSLYGYFDRPLLVLGGFSFGYSGEFGLGFMFRNRYDPVKNPWNPVISTPVNAHISLGLQAQYALSPRYDAGIGFFFNHHSNGAVSFPNYGLNAFELALRVGMKSPRSEADLHRTPEDDGFKRGFQFGVQVTGGIMSNEANYWRSIEEEGVWVNDRYFKYAVDVYGLYRYCRTHASGLGFDLFVTPFCDKIAEHDGRGETYEPLSYGISVVHEMSYRNFSTMVGLGRYLHHHDGLARNKILYQMVTVKYYFPQAADLYTGLVLKAHKFKAAESIQVCIGKRF
;
A
#
# COMPACT_ATOMS: atom_id res chain seq x y z
N MET A 1 26.31 -14.32 8.06
CA MET A 1 25.82 -15.67 8.48
C MET A 1 24.51 -15.68 9.29
N LYS A 2 24.15 -14.65 10.07
CA LYS A 2 22.84 -14.64 10.81
C LYS A 2 21.61 -14.30 9.95
N VAL A 3 21.77 -13.53 8.88
CA VAL A 3 20.68 -13.14 7.99
C VAL A 3 20.15 -14.32 7.14
N THR A 4 21.03 -15.23 6.72
CA THR A 4 20.66 -16.40 5.92
C THR A 4 19.77 -17.40 6.71
N ARG A 5 19.92 -17.50 8.03
CA ARG A 5 19.08 -18.37 8.87
C ARG A 5 17.66 -17.82 9.04
N SER A 6 17.49 -16.49 9.08
CA SER A 6 16.17 -15.86 9.22
C SER A 6 15.34 -15.96 7.94
N ILE A 7 15.97 -15.87 6.76
CA ILE A 7 15.31 -16.06 5.46
C ILE A 7 14.85 -17.51 5.30
N LEU A 8 15.67 -18.47 5.71
CA LEU A 8 15.31 -19.89 5.67
C LEU A 8 14.13 -20.22 6.61
N SER A 9 14.05 -19.55 7.77
CA SER A 9 12.94 -19.70 8.71
C SER A 9 11.63 -19.10 8.21
N LEU A 10 11.67 -17.99 7.44
CA LEU A 10 10.49 -17.41 6.79
C LEU A 10 9.99 -18.27 5.62
N LEU A 11 10.89 -18.87 4.86
CA LEU A 11 10.55 -19.84 3.80
C LEU A 11 9.95 -21.13 4.37
N LEU A 12 10.38 -21.55 5.56
CA LEU A 12 9.82 -22.70 6.29
C LEU A 12 8.42 -22.38 6.87
N LEU A 13 8.14 -21.14 7.32
CA LEU A 13 6.82 -20.72 7.78
C LEU A 13 5.80 -20.64 6.63
N ALA A 14 6.22 -20.27 5.42
CA ALA A 14 5.39 -20.34 4.22
C ALA A 14 5.07 -21.79 3.79
N GLY A 15 5.91 -22.75 4.15
CA GLY A 15 5.71 -24.20 3.89
C GLY A 15 4.72 -24.89 4.82
N PHE A 16 4.26 -24.26 5.90
CA PHE A 16 3.35 -24.85 6.90
C PHE A 16 1.87 -24.48 6.73
N ALA A 17 1.49 -23.67 5.74
CA ALA A 17 0.09 -23.42 5.40
C ALA A 17 -0.48 -24.65 4.68
N GLY A 18 -1.24 -25.40 5.41
CA GLY A 18 -1.87 -26.69 5.15
C GLY A 18 -2.24 -27.09 3.73
N SER A 19 -2.55 -28.36 3.52
CA SER A 19 -3.01 -29.12 2.33
C SER A 19 -3.38 -28.26 1.13
N VAL A 20 -2.41 -28.01 0.24
CA VAL A 20 -2.46 -26.88 -0.68
C VAL A 20 -2.96 -27.32 -2.03
N ALA A 21 -4.10 -26.77 -2.41
CA ALA A 21 -4.44 -26.53 -3.80
C ALA A 21 -3.24 -25.91 -4.54
N ALA A 22 -3.04 -26.32 -5.75
CA ALA A 22 -2.05 -25.92 -6.72
C ALA A 22 -1.38 -24.53 -6.52
N GLN A 23 -0.10 -24.53 -6.22
CA GLN A 23 0.68 -23.30 -6.02
C GLN A 23 1.32 -22.85 -7.33
N ASP A 24 1.17 -21.57 -7.63
CA ASP A 24 1.86 -20.89 -8.71
C ASP A 24 3.11 -20.19 -8.12
N PHE A 25 4.22 -20.24 -8.84
CA PHE A 25 5.46 -19.55 -8.47
C PHE A 25 5.85 -18.59 -9.57
N SER A 26 6.31 -17.39 -9.21
CA SER A 26 6.90 -16.48 -10.17
C SER A 26 8.09 -15.72 -9.58
N ALA A 27 9.01 -15.34 -10.46
CA ALA A 27 10.15 -14.52 -10.12
C ALA A 27 10.28 -13.37 -11.14
N TYR A 28 10.67 -12.21 -10.62
CA TYR A 28 10.89 -11.00 -11.41
C TYR A 28 12.30 -10.49 -11.15
N ALA A 29 12.90 -9.97 -12.22
CA ALA A 29 14.15 -9.22 -12.16
C ALA A 29 13.93 -7.89 -12.90
N GLY A 30 14.03 -6.79 -12.18
CA GLY A 30 13.67 -5.48 -12.66
C GLY A 30 14.76 -4.43 -12.51
N ARG A 31 14.55 -3.35 -13.24
CA ARG A 31 15.29 -2.10 -13.08
C ARG A 31 14.31 -1.00 -12.69
N SER A 32 14.52 -0.46 -11.50
CA SER A 32 13.73 0.62 -10.95
C SER A 32 14.45 1.96 -11.14
N LYS A 33 13.67 3.01 -11.37
CA LYS A 33 14.14 4.40 -11.41
C LYS A 33 13.31 5.23 -10.44
N THR A 34 13.98 5.94 -9.53
CA THR A 34 13.29 6.82 -8.58
C THR A 34 12.65 8.00 -9.29
N LEU A 35 11.49 8.44 -8.78
CA LEU A 35 10.93 9.72 -9.14
C LEU A 35 11.72 10.83 -8.42
N TYR A 36 12.35 11.69 -9.19
CA TYR A 36 13.18 12.76 -8.64
C TYR A 36 12.33 13.82 -7.94
N ASP A 37 12.65 14.13 -6.69
CA ASP A 37 12.17 15.31 -5.99
C ASP A 37 13.31 16.28 -5.75
N GLY A 38 13.27 17.42 -6.44
CA GLY A 38 14.34 18.43 -6.42
C GLY A 38 14.56 19.11 -5.08
N ARG A 39 13.70 18.88 -4.09
CA ARG A 39 13.87 19.45 -2.75
C ARG A 39 14.65 18.54 -1.80
N TYR A 40 14.49 17.24 -1.94
CA TYR A 40 14.94 16.29 -0.92
C TYR A 40 16.02 15.33 -1.41
N TYR A 41 16.00 14.97 -2.68
CA TYR A 41 16.96 14.03 -3.25
C TYR A 41 18.38 14.61 -3.49
N PRO A 42 18.56 15.92 -3.73
CA PRO A 42 19.89 16.48 -3.92
C PRO A 42 20.85 16.21 -2.78
N ALA A 43 20.38 16.29 -1.53
CA ALA A 43 21.20 16.02 -0.35
C ALA A 43 21.78 14.59 -0.33
N LEU A 44 21.00 13.61 -0.81
CA LEU A 44 21.37 12.19 -0.77
C LEU A 44 22.08 11.73 -2.05
N PHE A 45 21.60 12.15 -3.23
CA PHE A 45 22.04 11.63 -4.53
C PHE A 45 22.74 12.64 -5.43
N GLY A 46 22.71 13.95 -5.09
CA GLY A 46 23.18 15.05 -5.92
C GLY A 46 22.06 15.71 -6.76
N GLU A 47 22.34 16.93 -7.21
CA GLU A 47 21.37 17.69 -7.99
C GLU A 47 21.05 17.04 -9.34
N GLY A 48 19.76 17.02 -9.68
CA GLY A 48 19.27 16.47 -10.96
C GLY A 48 19.38 14.95 -11.08
N VAL A 49 19.81 14.24 -10.04
CA VAL A 49 20.02 12.79 -10.09
C VAL A 49 18.74 12.05 -9.66
N ALA A 50 18.17 11.29 -10.59
CA ALA A 50 17.13 10.29 -10.33
C ALA A 50 17.79 8.90 -10.40
N PRO A 51 18.24 8.33 -9.29
CA PRO A 51 19.02 7.10 -9.31
C PRO A 51 18.17 5.91 -9.75
N SER A 52 18.86 4.92 -10.31
CA SER A 52 18.27 3.64 -10.69
C SER A 52 18.92 2.51 -9.90
N PHE A 53 18.12 1.51 -9.54
CA PHE A 53 18.56 0.34 -8.79
C PHE A 53 17.93 -0.95 -9.35
N ASN A 54 18.50 -2.08 -8.99
CA ASN A 54 17.93 -3.38 -9.37
C ASN A 54 16.90 -3.82 -8.35
N THR A 55 15.85 -4.46 -8.83
CA THR A 55 14.79 -5.05 -8.02
C THR A 55 14.72 -6.55 -8.32
N PHE A 56 14.57 -7.35 -7.30
CA PHE A 56 14.36 -8.80 -7.39
C PHE A 56 13.14 -9.17 -6.57
N ASP A 57 12.23 -9.91 -7.19
CA ASP A 57 10.97 -10.28 -6.56
C ASP A 57 10.69 -11.77 -6.79
N VAL A 58 10.16 -12.44 -5.76
CA VAL A 58 9.68 -13.81 -5.82
C VAL A 58 8.31 -13.89 -5.21
N ARG A 59 7.39 -14.62 -5.86
CA ARG A 59 6.00 -14.75 -5.46
C ARG A 59 5.58 -16.19 -5.38
N LEU A 60 4.79 -16.49 -4.37
CA LEU A 60 4.08 -17.75 -4.20
C LEU A 60 2.58 -17.45 -4.15
N GLY A 61 1.83 -18.01 -5.09
CA GLY A 61 0.43 -17.70 -5.24
C GLY A 61 -0.43 -18.87 -5.65
N TRP A 62 -1.70 -18.57 -5.81
CA TRP A 62 -2.69 -19.48 -6.33
C TRP A 62 -3.68 -18.72 -7.20
N THR A 63 -4.00 -19.29 -8.33
CA THR A 63 -5.03 -18.77 -9.22
C THR A 63 -6.39 -19.31 -8.78
N ASP A 64 -7.41 -18.45 -8.73
CA ASP A 64 -8.75 -18.84 -8.32
C ASP A 64 -9.52 -19.57 -9.45
N TYR A 65 -9.53 -20.90 -9.41
CA TYR A 65 -10.31 -21.77 -10.28
C TYR A 65 -11.53 -22.38 -9.60
N THR A 66 -11.99 -21.81 -8.50
CA THR A 66 -13.19 -22.28 -7.82
C THR A 66 -14.46 -21.95 -8.65
N SER A 67 -15.59 -22.55 -8.26
CA SER A 67 -16.93 -22.21 -8.79
C SER A 67 -17.44 -20.84 -8.31
N SER A 68 -16.66 -20.11 -7.54
CA SER A 68 -17.03 -18.78 -7.08
C SER A 68 -17.31 -17.84 -8.26
N PRO A 69 -18.42 -17.10 -8.24
CA PRO A 69 -18.72 -16.10 -9.27
C PRO A 69 -17.64 -15.03 -9.42
N PHE A 70 -16.89 -14.73 -8.35
CA PHE A 70 -15.74 -13.81 -8.41
C PHE A 70 -14.61 -14.32 -9.31
N ALA A 71 -14.34 -15.64 -9.29
CA ALA A 71 -13.31 -16.24 -10.12
C ALA A 71 -13.57 -15.99 -11.61
N SER A 72 -14.79 -16.26 -12.08
CA SER A 72 -15.20 -16.05 -13.46
C SER A 72 -15.22 -14.56 -13.86
N ILE A 73 -15.87 -13.69 -13.05
CA ILE A 73 -16.00 -12.25 -13.33
C ILE A 73 -14.63 -11.58 -13.42
N LEU A 74 -13.69 -12.00 -12.58
CA LEU A 74 -12.33 -11.43 -12.55
C LEU A 74 -11.32 -12.22 -13.41
N LYS A 75 -11.81 -13.17 -14.22
CA LYS A 75 -11.00 -14.00 -15.15
C LYS A 75 -9.91 -14.78 -14.44
N HIS A 76 -10.29 -15.44 -13.35
CA HIS A 76 -9.38 -16.27 -12.55
C HIS A 76 -8.16 -15.50 -12.03
N PRO A 77 -8.35 -14.54 -11.10
CA PRO A 77 -7.26 -13.77 -10.54
C PRO A 77 -6.29 -14.68 -9.77
N GLU A 78 -5.04 -14.29 -9.77
CA GLU A 78 -4.00 -14.89 -8.94
C GLU A 78 -3.78 -14.03 -7.71
N MET A 79 -3.62 -14.65 -6.55
CA MET A 79 -3.28 -13.98 -5.31
C MET A 79 -2.24 -14.79 -4.54
N GLY A 80 -1.51 -14.11 -3.66
CA GLY A 80 -0.50 -14.79 -2.89
C GLY A 80 0.32 -13.85 -2.03
N VAL A 81 1.51 -14.33 -1.70
CA VAL A 81 2.51 -13.57 -0.97
C VAL A 81 3.78 -13.43 -1.79
N GLY A 82 4.46 -12.29 -1.65
CA GLY A 82 5.70 -12.01 -2.35
C GLY A 82 6.76 -11.46 -1.42
N PHE A 83 8.00 -11.60 -1.87
CA PHE A 83 9.17 -11.03 -1.23
C PHE A 83 9.98 -10.28 -2.27
N GLN A 84 10.20 -8.97 -2.04
CA GLN A 84 10.96 -8.09 -2.93
C GLN A 84 12.21 -7.55 -2.24
N LEU A 85 13.29 -7.47 -2.98
CA LEU A 85 14.53 -6.79 -2.61
C LEU A 85 14.75 -5.59 -3.55
N ASP A 86 14.73 -4.38 -2.99
CA ASP A 86 15.19 -3.17 -3.64
C ASP A 86 16.65 -2.93 -3.28
N HIS A 87 17.55 -3.13 -4.26
CA HIS A 87 19.01 -3.05 -4.06
C HIS A 87 19.52 -1.61 -4.10
N LEU A 88 19.05 -0.78 -3.16
CA LEU A 88 19.36 0.65 -3.06
C LEU A 88 20.77 0.92 -2.57
N ALA A 89 21.37 0.00 -1.81
CA ALA A 89 22.74 0.13 -1.33
C ALA A 89 23.79 0.16 -2.46
N SER A 90 23.41 -0.18 -3.69
CA SER A 90 24.27 -0.07 -4.87
C SER A 90 24.31 1.34 -5.48
N ILE A 91 23.44 2.25 -5.03
CA ILE A 91 23.37 3.61 -5.55
C ILE A 91 24.48 4.44 -4.90
N PRO A 92 25.35 5.09 -5.70
CA PRO A 92 26.32 6.03 -5.15
C PRO A 92 25.61 7.18 -4.43
N ALA A 93 26.06 7.48 -3.21
CA ALA A 93 25.57 8.62 -2.45
C ALA A 93 26.43 9.87 -2.74
N ALA A 94 25.80 11.04 -2.83
CA ALA A 94 26.52 12.29 -2.89
C ALA A 94 27.09 12.66 -1.51
N ASN A 95 26.37 12.31 -0.44
CA ASN A 95 26.77 12.55 0.93
C ASN A 95 26.43 11.35 1.82
N GLY A 96 27.24 11.14 2.86
CA GLY A 96 27.03 10.13 3.88
C GLY A 96 27.06 8.68 3.38
N PRO A 97 26.50 7.75 4.12
CA PRO A 97 26.54 6.31 3.81
C PRO A 97 25.50 5.88 2.75
N GLY A 98 24.73 6.81 2.18
CA GLY A 98 23.70 6.53 1.19
C GLY A 98 22.45 5.86 1.77
N MET A 99 21.78 5.04 0.96
CA MET A 99 20.60 4.26 1.37
C MET A 99 20.96 2.81 1.66
N GLY A 100 20.20 2.19 2.57
CA GLY A 100 20.20 0.74 2.74
C GLY A 100 19.22 0.08 1.77
N ASN A 101 19.34 -1.24 1.63
CA ASN A 101 18.35 -2.03 0.88
C ASN A 101 17.00 -2.05 1.59
N ILE A 102 15.92 -2.14 0.82
CA ILE A 102 14.59 -2.43 1.33
C ILE A 102 14.25 -3.89 1.03
N TYR A 103 13.73 -4.58 2.03
CA TYR A 103 13.24 -5.95 1.95
C TYR A 103 11.74 -5.92 2.22
N SER A 104 10.92 -6.21 1.23
CA SER A 104 9.47 -6.13 1.35
C SER A 104 8.85 -7.53 1.45
N LEU A 105 7.90 -7.68 2.37
CA LEU A 105 7.02 -8.83 2.46
C LEU A 105 5.59 -8.32 2.25
N TYR A 106 4.87 -8.85 1.28
CA TYR A 106 3.58 -8.32 0.86
C TYR A 106 2.60 -9.40 0.41
N GLY A 107 1.32 -9.07 0.45
CA GLY A 107 0.27 -9.78 -0.27
C GLY A 107 0.07 -9.14 -1.64
N TYR A 108 -0.27 -9.93 -2.65
CA TYR A 108 -0.55 -9.42 -3.98
C TYR A 108 -1.86 -9.98 -4.55
N PHE A 109 -2.40 -9.24 -5.52
CA PHE A 109 -3.58 -9.59 -6.27
C PHE A 109 -3.37 -9.20 -7.74
N ASP A 110 -3.30 -10.22 -8.61
CA ASP A 110 -3.11 -10.08 -10.05
C ASP A 110 -4.41 -10.41 -10.77
N ARG A 111 -4.92 -9.47 -11.55
CA ARG A 111 -6.15 -9.64 -12.31
C ARG A 111 -5.90 -9.57 -13.81
N PRO A 112 -6.19 -10.63 -14.58
CA PRO A 112 -6.23 -10.58 -16.03
C PRO A 112 -7.38 -9.67 -16.52
N LEU A 113 -7.07 -8.72 -17.39
CA LEU A 113 -8.05 -7.89 -18.10
C LEU A 113 -8.36 -8.47 -19.48
N LEU A 114 -7.32 -8.98 -20.16
CA LEU A 114 -7.39 -9.58 -21.48
C LEU A 114 -6.68 -10.93 -21.46
N VAL A 115 -7.33 -11.94 -22.02
CA VAL A 115 -6.74 -13.27 -22.25
C VAL A 115 -7.03 -13.66 -23.69
N LEU A 116 -5.99 -13.89 -24.49
CA LEU A 116 -6.05 -14.25 -25.92
C LEU A 116 -5.10 -15.41 -26.18
N GLY A 117 -5.62 -16.64 -26.26
CA GLY A 117 -4.80 -17.83 -26.37
C GLY A 117 -3.79 -17.93 -25.23
N GLY A 118 -2.50 -18.01 -25.56
CA GLY A 118 -1.41 -18.01 -24.56
C GLY A 118 -1.04 -16.64 -23.96
N PHE A 119 -1.58 -15.55 -24.51
CA PHE A 119 -1.27 -14.19 -24.04
C PHE A 119 -2.28 -13.74 -22.96
N SER A 120 -1.75 -13.11 -21.91
CA SER A 120 -2.54 -12.47 -20.87
C SER A 120 -1.99 -11.07 -20.58
N PHE A 121 -2.87 -10.08 -20.44
CA PHE A 121 -2.55 -8.73 -19.98
C PHE A 121 -3.46 -8.37 -18.81
N GLY A 122 -2.88 -7.77 -17.78
CA GLY A 122 -3.63 -7.45 -16.57
C GLY A 122 -2.95 -6.42 -15.68
N TYR A 123 -3.52 -6.24 -14.50
CA TYR A 123 -2.93 -5.39 -13.47
C TYR A 123 -2.58 -6.20 -12.22
N SER A 124 -1.61 -5.67 -11.46
CA SER A 124 -1.16 -6.15 -10.16
C SER A 124 -1.36 -5.08 -9.11
N GLY A 125 -1.79 -5.46 -7.94
CA GLY A 125 -1.80 -4.63 -6.74
C GLY A 125 -1.10 -5.35 -5.60
N GLU A 126 -0.20 -4.66 -4.91
CA GLU A 126 0.59 -5.21 -3.81
C GLU A 126 0.47 -4.31 -2.59
N PHE A 127 0.38 -4.95 -1.43
CA PHE A 127 0.35 -4.25 -0.16
C PHE A 127 1.06 -5.06 0.93
N GLY A 128 1.96 -4.40 1.67
CA GLY A 128 2.72 -5.08 2.72
C GLY A 128 3.65 -4.16 3.49
N LEU A 129 4.72 -4.76 4.01
CA LEU A 129 5.73 -4.09 4.82
C LEU A 129 7.09 -4.14 4.14
N GLY A 130 7.77 -2.99 4.08
CA GLY A 130 9.14 -2.83 3.64
C GLY A 130 10.08 -2.57 4.83
N PHE A 131 11.17 -3.30 4.90
CA PHE A 131 12.14 -3.24 6.00
C PHE A 131 13.44 -2.62 5.53
N MET A 132 13.85 -1.49 6.11
CA MET A 132 15.15 -0.86 5.91
C MET A 132 15.94 -0.92 7.22
N PHE A 133 16.89 -1.84 7.33
CA PHE A 133 17.64 -2.05 8.56
C PHE A 133 18.87 -1.14 8.70
N ARG A 134 19.39 -0.63 7.58
CA ARG A 134 20.62 0.17 7.55
C ARG A 134 20.41 1.47 6.78
N ASN A 135 21.20 2.47 7.11
CA ASN A 135 21.32 3.74 6.37
C ASN A 135 19.98 4.49 6.18
N ARG A 136 18.96 4.22 7.02
CA ARG A 136 17.80 5.12 7.14
C ARG A 136 18.25 6.45 7.74
N TYR A 137 17.36 7.42 7.77
CA TYR A 137 17.64 8.69 8.46
C TYR A 137 18.07 8.44 9.91
N ASP A 138 19.12 9.12 10.29
CA ASP A 138 19.62 9.21 11.65
C ASP A 138 20.31 10.59 11.75
N PRO A 139 19.96 11.45 12.71
CA PRO A 139 20.45 12.83 12.76
C PRO A 139 21.96 12.94 12.92
N VAL A 140 22.63 11.89 13.41
CA VAL A 140 24.08 11.85 13.61
C VAL A 140 24.79 11.01 12.56
N LYS A 141 24.26 9.82 12.25
CA LYS A 141 24.93 8.83 11.39
C LYS A 141 24.59 8.99 9.92
N ASN A 142 23.38 9.43 9.59
CA ASN A 142 22.92 9.63 8.22
C ASN A 142 21.85 10.74 8.10
N PRO A 143 22.21 12.00 8.41
CA PRO A 143 21.30 13.13 8.27
C PRO A 143 20.92 13.43 6.81
N TRP A 144 21.64 12.84 5.86
CA TRP A 144 21.47 13.06 4.43
C TRP A 144 20.32 12.24 3.81
N ASN A 145 19.74 11.27 4.55
CA ASN A 145 18.65 10.44 4.05
C ASN A 145 17.27 10.97 4.51
N PRO A 146 16.62 11.88 3.80
CA PRO A 146 15.31 12.40 4.16
C PRO A 146 14.17 11.47 3.75
N VAL A 147 14.48 10.36 3.07
CA VAL A 147 13.48 9.52 2.40
C VAL A 147 12.79 8.59 3.39
N ILE A 148 13.54 7.92 4.24
CA ILE A 148 13.04 6.92 5.19
C ILE A 148 13.72 7.06 6.55
N SER A 149 12.93 7.24 7.61
CA SER A 149 13.39 7.36 8.99
C SER A 149 13.10 6.13 9.87
N THR A 150 12.22 5.25 9.45
CA THR A 150 11.80 4.08 10.25
C THR A 150 12.34 2.77 9.69
N PRO A 151 12.60 1.77 10.56
CA PRO A 151 13.01 0.45 10.09
C PRO A 151 11.89 -0.32 9.39
N VAL A 152 10.63 0.00 9.69
CA VAL A 152 9.43 -0.63 9.09
C VAL A 152 8.62 0.44 8.37
N ASN A 153 8.26 0.17 7.14
CA ASN A 153 7.51 1.06 6.26
C ASN A 153 6.39 0.29 5.56
N ALA A 154 5.39 0.98 5.07
CA ALA A 154 4.45 0.39 4.13
C ALA A 154 5.16 0.13 2.80
N HIS A 155 4.84 -0.98 2.17
CA HIS A 155 5.10 -1.29 0.77
C HIS A 155 3.78 -1.28 0.01
N ILE A 156 3.70 -0.48 -1.03
CA ILE A 156 2.54 -0.38 -1.91
C ILE A 156 3.05 -0.42 -3.35
N SER A 157 2.52 -1.34 -4.15
CA SER A 157 2.85 -1.40 -5.57
C SER A 157 1.58 -1.52 -6.41
N LEU A 158 1.59 -0.85 -7.55
CA LEU A 158 0.56 -0.96 -8.58
C LEU A 158 1.25 -1.16 -9.92
N GLY A 159 0.83 -2.17 -10.68
CA GLY A 159 1.48 -2.50 -11.92
C GLY A 159 0.55 -2.97 -13.03
N LEU A 160 1.10 -2.96 -14.23
CA LEU A 160 0.55 -3.60 -15.40
C LEU A 160 1.51 -4.70 -15.81
N GLN A 161 0.97 -5.86 -16.22
CA GLN A 161 1.79 -6.98 -16.64
C GLN A 161 1.22 -7.67 -17.87
N ALA A 162 2.13 -8.11 -18.73
CA ALA A 162 1.85 -8.91 -19.90
C ALA A 162 2.62 -10.22 -19.78
N GLN A 163 1.94 -11.34 -20.01
CA GLN A 163 2.49 -12.68 -19.86
C GLN A 163 2.15 -13.52 -21.08
N TYR A 164 3.02 -14.46 -21.43
CA TYR A 164 2.80 -15.42 -22.49
C TYR A 164 3.12 -16.84 -21.99
N ALA A 165 2.16 -17.74 -22.13
CA ALA A 165 2.32 -19.15 -21.79
C ALA A 165 3.24 -19.83 -22.79
N LEU A 166 4.43 -20.22 -22.35
CA LEU A 166 5.42 -20.99 -23.14
C LEU A 166 5.02 -22.46 -23.21
N SER A 167 4.32 -22.92 -22.19
CA SER A 167 3.76 -24.27 -22.08
C SER A 167 2.61 -24.25 -21.05
N PRO A 168 1.86 -25.35 -20.87
CA PRO A 168 0.85 -25.42 -19.80
C PRO A 168 1.40 -25.16 -18.39
N ARG A 169 2.70 -25.30 -18.19
CA ARG A 169 3.36 -25.17 -16.88
C ARG A 169 4.21 -23.91 -16.74
N TYR A 170 4.73 -23.35 -17.81
CA TYR A 170 5.67 -22.23 -17.75
C TYR A 170 5.18 -21.05 -18.54
N ASP A 171 5.37 -19.87 -18.00
CA ASP A 171 5.13 -18.61 -18.68
C ASP A 171 6.33 -17.66 -18.54
N ALA A 172 6.40 -16.68 -19.42
CA ALA A 172 7.31 -15.55 -19.33
C ALA A 172 6.55 -14.26 -19.61
N GLY A 173 7.07 -13.14 -19.11
CA GLY A 173 6.38 -11.87 -19.26
C GLY A 173 7.23 -10.66 -18.91
N ILE A 174 6.55 -9.53 -18.96
CA ILE A 174 7.07 -8.23 -18.53
C ILE A 174 6.06 -7.57 -17.59
N GLY A 175 6.58 -6.81 -16.61
CA GLY A 175 5.79 -6.00 -15.70
C GLY A 175 6.31 -4.56 -15.67
N PHE A 176 5.39 -3.61 -15.54
CA PHE A 176 5.69 -2.21 -15.27
C PHE A 176 4.97 -1.82 -14.00
N PHE A 177 5.72 -1.46 -12.96
CA PHE A 177 5.20 -1.20 -11.62
C PHE A 177 5.56 0.20 -11.15
N PHE A 178 4.67 0.78 -10.36
CA PHE A 178 4.95 1.91 -9.48
C PHE A 178 5.09 1.39 -8.07
N ASN A 179 6.26 1.54 -7.47
CA ASN A 179 6.58 1.11 -6.12
C ASN A 179 6.68 2.31 -5.18
N HIS A 180 6.04 2.21 -4.02
CA HIS A 180 6.05 3.24 -2.97
C HIS A 180 6.41 2.63 -1.62
N HIS A 181 7.37 3.27 -0.93
CA HIS A 181 7.72 2.96 0.47
C HIS A 181 7.67 4.20 1.32
N SER A 182 6.92 4.17 2.42
CA SER A 182 6.88 5.24 3.42
C SER A 182 6.35 4.73 4.76
N ASN A 183 6.56 5.48 5.81
CA ASN A 183 6.05 5.13 7.14
C ASN A 183 4.66 5.74 7.46
N GLY A 184 4.00 6.40 6.48
CA GLY A 184 2.68 6.99 6.70
C GLY A 184 2.65 8.09 7.74
N ALA A 185 3.71 8.92 7.80
CA ALA A 185 3.88 10.02 8.75
C ALA A 185 3.98 9.62 10.24
N VAL A 186 4.32 8.37 10.53
CA VAL A 186 4.59 7.91 11.91
C VAL A 186 5.90 8.51 12.45
N SER A 187 6.81 8.91 11.58
CA SER A 187 8.12 9.49 11.93
C SER A 187 8.62 10.37 10.79
N PHE A 188 9.25 11.50 11.11
CA PHE A 188 9.90 12.39 10.13
C PHE A 188 11.43 12.29 10.22
N PRO A 189 12.15 12.56 9.10
CA PRO A 189 11.63 12.82 7.76
C PRO A 189 11.01 11.57 7.12
N ASN A 190 10.04 11.76 6.24
CA ASN A 190 9.36 10.69 5.55
C ASN A 190 8.88 11.16 4.17
N TYR A 191 9.82 11.48 3.26
CA TYR A 191 9.43 11.86 1.90
C TYR A 191 9.05 10.67 1.05
N GLY A 192 9.36 9.45 1.53
CA GLY A 192 9.06 8.21 0.87
C GLY A 192 9.94 7.93 -0.36
N LEU A 193 10.08 6.66 -0.68
CA LEU A 193 10.70 6.22 -1.92
C LEU A 193 9.59 5.92 -2.93
N ASN A 194 9.63 6.62 -4.06
CA ASN A 194 8.74 6.38 -5.19
C ASN A 194 9.60 6.00 -6.39
N ALA A 195 9.28 4.89 -7.05
CA ALA A 195 10.03 4.42 -8.22
C ALA A 195 9.11 3.77 -9.25
N PHE A 196 9.45 3.94 -10.53
CA PHE A 196 8.93 3.09 -11.60
C PHE A 196 9.91 1.95 -11.88
N GLU A 197 9.36 0.77 -12.05
CA GLU A 197 10.09 -0.46 -12.34
C GLU A 197 9.65 -1.05 -13.66
N LEU A 198 10.62 -1.50 -14.45
CA LEU A 198 10.40 -2.41 -15.58
C LEU A 198 11.06 -3.73 -15.23
N ALA A 199 10.29 -4.82 -15.21
CA ALA A 199 10.76 -6.14 -14.81
C ALA A 199 10.48 -7.20 -15.87
N LEU A 200 11.39 -8.15 -15.99
CA LEU A 200 11.18 -9.43 -16.70
C LEU A 200 10.62 -10.43 -15.68
N ARG A 201 9.66 -11.24 -16.13
CA ARG A 201 9.00 -12.26 -15.33
C ARG A 201 9.25 -13.64 -15.93
N VAL A 202 9.43 -14.62 -15.07
CA VAL A 202 9.28 -16.05 -15.37
C VAL A 202 8.32 -16.64 -14.34
N GLY A 203 7.44 -17.53 -14.81
CA GLY A 203 6.43 -18.16 -13.97
C GLY A 203 6.38 -19.67 -14.15
N MET A 204 6.04 -20.36 -13.09
CA MET A 204 5.71 -21.77 -13.06
C MET A 204 4.32 -21.95 -12.49
N LYS A 205 3.42 -22.47 -13.31
CA LYS A 205 2.03 -22.74 -12.94
C LYS A 205 1.87 -24.18 -12.45
N SER A 206 0.99 -24.34 -11.52
CA SER A 206 0.58 -25.67 -11.07
C SER A 206 -0.16 -26.41 -12.17
N PRO A 207 -0.04 -27.76 -12.24
CA PRO A 207 -0.85 -28.57 -13.15
C PRO A 207 -2.34 -28.33 -12.89
N ARG A 208 -3.10 -28.17 -13.98
CA ARG A 208 -4.55 -27.92 -13.95
C ARG A 208 -5.30 -29.05 -14.65
N SER A 209 -6.44 -29.41 -14.11
CA SER A 209 -7.35 -30.31 -14.81
C SER A 209 -8.22 -29.52 -15.79
N GLU A 210 -8.67 -30.16 -16.86
CA GLU A 210 -9.67 -29.57 -17.77
C GLU A 210 -10.95 -29.16 -17.03
N ALA A 211 -11.33 -29.90 -15.99
CA ALA A 211 -12.47 -29.59 -15.14
C ALA A 211 -12.32 -28.26 -14.42
N ASP A 212 -11.10 -27.85 -14.01
CA ASP A 212 -10.87 -26.56 -13.37
C ASP A 212 -11.03 -25.39 -14.34
N LEU A 213 -10.66 -25.59 -15.61
CA LEU A 213 -10.77 -24.56 -16.65
C LEU A 213 -12.21 -24.30 -17.12
N HIS A 214 -13.11 -25.29 -16.95
CA HIS A 214 -14.50 -25.25 -17.43
C HIS A 214 -15.53 -25.27 -16.29
N ARG A 215 -15.12 -24.94 -15.06
CA ARG A 215 -16.01 -24.94 -13.91
C ARG A 215 -17.08 -23.85 -14.05
N THR A 216 -18.34 -24.26 -14.02
CA THR A 216 -19.47 -23.33 -14.09
C THR A 216 -19.56 -22.54 -12.79
N PRO A 217 -19.67 -21.20 -12.84
CA PRO A 217 -19.89 -20.39 -11.65
C PRO A 217 -21.19 -20.75 -10.95
N GLU A 218 -21.17 -20.84 -9.63
CA GLU A 218 -22.37 -20.99 -8.82
C GLU A 218 -23.18 -19.70 -8.83
N ASP A 219 -24.52 -19.84 -8.88
CA ASP A 219 -25.41 -18.71 -8.64
C ASP A 219 -25.57 -18.51 -7.13
N ASP A 220 -25.00 -17.45 -6.60
CA ASP A 220 -25.10 -17.09 -5.19
C ASP A 220 -26.28 -16.16 -4.88
N GLY A 221 -27.20 -15.96 -5.83
CA GLY A 221 -28.40 -15.15 -5.67
C GLY A 221 -28.12 -13.65 -5.51
N PHE A 222 -27.01 -13.14 -6.06
CA PHE A 222 -26.63 -11.74 -5.95
C PHE A 222 -27.74 -10.80 -6.39
N LYS A 223 -28.05 -9.80 -5.54
CA LYS A 223 -28.99 -8.72 -5.84
C LYS A 223 -28.29 -7.37 -5.73
N ARG A 224 -28.60 -6.48 -6.69
CA ARG A 224 -28.20 -5.06 -6.61
C ARG A 224 -28.94 -4.41 -5.45
N GLY A 225 -28.29 -3.45 -4.79
CA GLY A 225 -28.95 -2.78 -3.68
C GLY A 225 -28.08 -1.76 -2.99
N PHE A 226 -28.73 -1.01 -2.11
CA PHE A 226 -28.05 -0.07 -1.22
C PHE A 226 -27.45 -0.82 -0.03
N GLN A 227 -26.29 -0.35 0.40
CA GLN A 227 -25.56 -0.82 1.56
C GLN A 227 -25.10 0.42 2.33
N PHE A 228 -25.20 0.36 3.65
CA PHE A 228 -24.68 1.40 4.53
C PHE A 228 -23.54 0.84 5.36
N GLY A 229 -22.59 1.67 5.72
CA GLY A 229 -21.51 1.24 6.58
C GLY A 229 -21.05 2.35 7.50
N VAL A 230 -20.51 1.92 8.63
CA VAL A 230 -19.86 2.78 9.61
C VAL A 230 -18.51 2.16 9.95
N GLN A 231 -17.47 2.98 10.01
CA GLN A 231 -16.16 2.55 10.50
C GLN A 231 -15.58 3.57 11.47
N VAL A 232 -14.80 3.05 12.41
CA VAL A 232 -13.94 3.85 13.28
C VAL A 232 -12.51 3.51 12.92
N THR A 233 -11.68 4.54 12.81
CA THR A 233 -10.26 4.40 12.51
C THR A 233 -9.42 4.99 13.60
N GLY A 234 -8.23 4.45 13.81
CA GLY A 234 -7.27 4.99 14.77
C GLY A 234 -5.84 4.68 14.34
N GLY A 235 -4.94 5.62 14.58
CA GLY A 235 -3.53 5.46 14.24
C GLY A 235 -2.63 6.47 14.93
N ILE A 236 -1.36 6.28 14.74
CA ILE A 236 -0.31 7.12 15.31
C ILE A 236 0.34 7.90 14.17
N MET A 237 0.58 9.19 14.41
CA MET A 237 1.33 10.03 13.49
C MET A 237 2.28 10.96 14.25
N SER A 238 3.27 11.48 13.59
CA SER A 238 4.16 12.53 14.09
C SER A 238 3.78 13.88 13.50
N ASN A 239 4.22 14.96 14.16
CA ASN A 239 3.99 16.32 13.68
C ASN A 239 5.21 16.83 12.88
N GLU A 240 5.01 17.12 11.59
CA GLU A 240 6.07 17.61 10.71
C GLU A 240 6.61 18.99 11.16
N ALA A 241 5.75 19.87 11.66
CA ALA A 241 6.16 21.19 12.14
C ALA A 241 7.10 21.08 13.36
N ASN A 242 6.78 20.18 14.29
CA ASN A 242 7.64 19.90 15.45
C ASN A 242 9.02 19.38 15.02
N TYR A 243 9.06 18.47 14.06
CA TYR A 243 10.30 17.93 13.51
C TYR A 243 11.19 19.03 12.95
N TRP A 244 10.66 19.90 12.08
CA TRP A 244 11.46 20.98 11.45
C TRP A 244 11.95 21.99 12.48
N ARG A 245 11.09 22.42 13.38
CA ARG A 245 11.45 23.39 14.43
C ARG A 245 12.55 22.84 15.35
N SER A 246 12.41 21.60 15.80
CA SER A 246 13.41 21.00 16.71
C SER A 246 14.80 20.89 16.06
N ILE A 247 14.87 20.62 14.75
CA ILE A 247 16.13 20.57 14.01
C ILE A 247 16.70 21.97 13.78
N GLU A 248 15.88 22.95 13.38
CA GLU A 248 16.31 24.29 13.05
C GLU A 248 16.71 25.12 14.30
N GLU A 249 15.93 25.00 15.38
CA GLU A 249 16.15 25.80 16.58
C GLU A 249 17.05 25.12 17.63
N GLU A 250 16.89 23.82 17.80
CA GLU A 250 17.52 23.07 18.91
C GLU A 250 18.61 22.10 18.45
N GLY A 251 18.70 21.82 17.15
CA GLY A 251 19.62 20.82 16.60
C GLY A 251 19.34 19.39 17.07
N VAL A 252 18.14 19.15 17.61
CA VAL A 252 17.70 17.89 18.20
C VAL A 252 16.63 17.24 17.33
N TRP A 253 16.72 15.95 17.14
CA TRP A 253 15.68 15.19 16.44
C TRP A 253 14.55 14.84 17.40
N VAL A 254 13.47 15.63 17.39
CA VAL A 254 12.25 15.35 18.11
C VAL A 254 11.25 14.69 17.15
N ASN A 255 10.64 13.61 17.59
CA ASN A 255 9.71 12.83 16.79
C ASN A 255 8.58 12.29 17.67
N ASP A 256 7.87 13.23 18.27
CA ASP A 256 6.73 12.96 19.12
C ASP A 256 5.62 12.28 18.31
N ARG A 257 5.00 11.29 18.92
CA ARG A 257 3.92 10.51 18.30
C ARG A 257 2.61 10.79 18.99
N TYR A 258 1.62 11.10 18.18
CA TYR A 258 0.29 11.47 18.63
C TYR A 258 -0.74 10.50 18.07
N PHE A 259 -1.79 10.24 18.84
CA PHE A 259 -2.91 9.42 18.40
C PHE A 259 -3.92 10.30 17.65
N LYS A 260 -4.39 9.80 16.51
CA LYS A 260 -5.44 10.39 15.70
C LYS A 260 -6.51 9.34 15.42
N TYR A 261 -7.79 9.76 15.33
CA TYR A 261 -8.88 8.86 15.01
C TYR A 261 -9.91 9.53 14.09
N ALA A 262 -10.75 8.71 13.47
CA ALA A 262 -11.83 9.17 12.63
C ALA A 262 -13.05 8.25 12.72
N VAL A 263 -14.19 8.78 12.31
CA VAL A 263 -15.44 8.04 12.12
C VAL A 263 -15.94 8.34 10.72
N ASP A 264 -16.15 7.30 9.93
CA ASP A 264 -16.65 7.43 8.56
C ASP A 264 -17.99 6.70 8.47
N VAL A 265 -18.98 7.36 7.86
CA VAL A 265 -20.28 6.81 7.54
C VAL A 265 -20.45 6.88 6.02
N TYR A 266 -20.86 5.79 5.40
CA TYR A 266 -20.99 5.78 3.95
C TYR A 266 -22.23 5.00 3.49
N GLY A 267 -22.80 5.45 2.37
CA GLY A 267 -23.86 4.77 1.65
C GLY A 267 -23.38 4.40 0.26
N LEU A 268 -23.48 3.11 -0.10
CA LEU A 268 -23.05 2.57 -1.38
C LEU A 268 -24.23 1.95 -2.12
N TYR A 269 -24.29 2.12 -3.42
CA TYR A 269 -25.11 1.31 -4.30
C TYR A 269 -24.24 0.24 -4.97
N ARG A 270 -24.48 -1.02 -4.63
CA ARG A 270 -23.81 -2.18 -5.22
C ARG A 270 -24.51 -2.56 -6.51
N TYR A 271 -23.94 -2.19 -7.64
CA TYR A 271 -24.52 -2.39 -8.96
C TYR A 271 -24.04 -3.69 -9.64
N CYS A 272 -22.92 -4.26 -9.17
CA CYS A 272 -22.50 -5.61 -9.53
C CYS A 272 -21.76 -6.25 -8.35
N ARG A 273 -21.48 -7.55 -8.47
CA ARG A 273 -20.88 -8.33 -7.37
C ARG A 273 -19.53 -7.78 -6.90
N THR A 274 -18.76 -7.23 -7.82
CA THR A 274 -17.40 -6.76 -7.55
C THR A 274 -17.28 -5.26 -7.29
N HIS A 275 -18.34 -4.46 -7.56
CA HIS A 275 -18.24 -3.00 -7.49
C HIS A 275 -19.46 -2.36 -6.84
N ALA A 276 -19.22 -1.36 -6.03
CA ALA A 276 -20.20 -0.45 -5.46
C ALA A 276 -19.65 0.99 -5.47
N SER A 277 -20.54 1.96 -5.61
CA SER A 277 -20.17 3.39 -5.54
C SER A 277 -21.16 4.16 -4.71
N GLY A 278 -20.74 5.26 -4.10
CA GLY A 278 -21.62 6.06 -3.29
C GLY A 278 -20.95 7.28 -2.67
N LEU A 279 -21.50 7.69 -1.54
CA LEU A 279 -21.07 8.88 -0.82
C LEU A 279 -20.68 8.51 0.62
N GLY A 280 -19.72 9.26 1.16
CA GLY A 280 -19.29 9.19 2.55
C GLY A 280 -19.40 10.54 3.26
N PHE A 281 -19.56 10.47 4.57
CA PHE A 281 -19.34 11.58 5.50
C PHE A 281 -18.23 11.16 6.45
N ASP A 282 -17.17 11.94 6.49
CA ASP A 282 -15.94 11.60 7.17
C ASP A 282 -15.67 12.63 8.27
N LEU A 283 -15.51 12.15 9.51
CA LEU A 283 -15.24 12.95 10.69
C LEU A 283 -13.84 12.60 11.22
N PHE A 284 -12.94 13.56 11.24
CA PHE A 284 -11.56 13.40 11.71
C PHE A 284 -11.34 14.13 13.00
N VAL A 285 -10.64 13.50 13.94
CA VAL A 285 -10.31 14.11 15.24
C VAL A 285 -8.81 14.08 15.45
N THR A 286 -8.24 15.27 15.64
CA THR A 286 -6.81 15.54 15.88
C THR A 286 -6.65 16.11 17.30
N PRO A 287 -6.58 15.27 18.37
CA PRO A 287 -6.58 15.74 19.76
C PRO A 287 -5.37 16.59 20.13
N PHE A 288 -4.32 16.56 19.34
CA PHE A 288 -3.05 17.25 19.57
C PHE A 288 -2.89 18.53 18.73
N CYS A 289 -3.99 19.12 18.27
CA CYS A 289 -3.97 20.32 17.43
C CYS A 289 -3.34 21.54 18.14
N ASP A 290 -3.44 21.65 19.46
CA ASP A 290 -2.74 22.63 20.29
C ASP A 290 -1.22 22.46 20.24
N LYS A 291 -0.71 21.22 20.20
CA LYS A 291 0.71 20.95 20.00
C LYS A 291 1.21 21.37 18.62
N ILE A 292 0.36 21.25 17.60
CA ILE A 292 0.67 21.77 16.27
C ILE A 292 0.78 23.30 16.32
N ALA A 293 -0.14 23.98 17.01
CA ALA A 293 -0.15 25.43 17.18
C ALA A 293 1.10 25.94 17.94
N GLU A 294 1.53 25.22 18.98
CA GLU A 294 2.78 25.54 19.71
C GLU A 294 4.01 25.51 18.83
N HIS A 295 4.07 24.56 17.87
CA HIS A 295 5.26 24.30 17.08
C HIS A 295 5.28 25.00 15.71
N ASP A 296 4.13 25.41 15.17
CA ASP A 296 4.10 26.07 13.86
C ASP A 296 4.49 27.56 13.89
N GLY A 297 4.63 28.14 15.09
CA GLY A 297 5.13 29.49 15.30
C GLY A 297 4.24 30.63 14.78
N ARG A 298 2.97 30.34 14.44
CA ARG A 298 2.06 31.29 13.78
C ARG A 298 1.13 32.01 14.72
N GLY A 299 1.01 31.52 15.96
CA GLY A 299 0.09 32.10 16.95
C GLY A 299 -1.39 31.85 16.61
N GLU A 300 -1.68 30.87 15.76
CA GLU A 300 -3.06 30.46 15.40
C GLU A 300 -3.59 29.44 16.42
N THR A 301 -4.88 29.48 16.66
CA THR A 301 -5.57 28.44 17.45
C THR A 301 -6.18 27.43 16.50
N TYR A 302 -5.93 26.16 16.70
CA TYR A 302 -6.50 25.09 15.90
C TYR A 302 -7.63 24.37 16.65
N GLU A 303 -8.49 23.71 15.88
CA GLU A 303 -9.63 22.96 16.39
C GLU A 303 -9.42 21.46 16.14
N PRO A 304 -9.71 20.58 17.11
CA PRO A 304 -9.44 19.15 16.96
C PRO A 304 -10.34 18.47 15.94
N LEU A 305 -11.46 19.08 15.56
CA LEU A 305 -12.47 18.48 14.71
C LEU A 305 -12.38 18.99 13.28
N SER A 306 -12.30 18.06 12.35
CA SER A 306 -12.41 18.33 10.90
C SER A 306 -13.42 17.36 10.30
N TYR A 307 -14.19 17.80 9.31
CA TYR A 307 -15.15 16.92 8.62
C TYR A 307 -15.31 17.26 7.16
N GLY A 308 -15.76 16.27 6.39
CA GLY A 308 -15.95 16.39 4.96
C GLY A 308 -16.93 15.39 4.39
N ILE A 309 -17.14 15.52 3.09
CA ILE A 309 -17.93 14.58 2.28
C ILE A 309 -17.03 13.96 1.22
N SER A 310 -17.27 12.71 0.90
CA SER A 310 -16.48 11.97 -0.08
C SER A 310 -17.35 11.24 -1.10
N VAL A 311 -16.84 11.10 -2.31
CA VAL A 311 -17.31 10.12 -3.28
C VAL A 311 -16.45 8.89 -3.09
N VAL A 312 -17.08 7.74 -2.95
CA VAL A 312 -16.41 6.48 -2.63
C VAL A 312 -16.73 5.39 -3.65
N HIS A 313 -15.74 4.58 -3.95
CA HIS A 313 -15.87 3.42 -4.83
C HIS A 313 -15.24 2.20 -4.15
N GLU A 314 -15.99 1.12 -4.02
CA GLU A 314 -15.56 -0.13 -3.43
C GLU A 314 -15.45 -1.24 -4.47
N MET A 315 -14.28 -1.87 -4.50
CA MET A 315 -14.00 -3.08 -5.27
C MET A 315 -13.92 -4.26 -4.31
N SER A 316 -14.68 -5.32 -4.57
CA SER A 316 -14.77 -6.47 -3.69
C SER A 316 -14.32 -7.75 -4.39
N TYR A 317 -13.61 -8.57 -3.63
CA TYR A 317 -13.26 -9.93 -4.00
C TYR A 317 -13.41 -10.83 -2.77
N ARG A 318 -14.43 -11.70 -2.77
CA ARG A 318 -14.75 -12.56 -1.63
C ARG A 318 -14.86 -11.73 -0.33
N ASN A 319 -14.04 -12.05 0.65
CA ASN A 319 -14.02 -11.36 1.95
C ASN A 319 -13.13 -10.12 1.98
N PHE A 320 -12.43 -9.81 0.88
CA PHE A 320 -11.62 -8.61 0.78
C PHE A 320 -12.34 -7.53 0.00
N SER A 321 -12.15 -6.29 0.39
CA SER A 321 -12.49 -5.16 -0.45
C SER A 321 -11.47 -4.04 -0.33
N THR A 322 -11.36 -3.27 -1.41
CA THR A 322 -10.60 -2.00 -1.43
C THR A 322 -11.58 -0.89 -1.73
N MET A 323 -11.70 0.08 -0.84
CA MET A 323 -12.50 1.27 -1.02
C MET A 323 -11.59 2.47 -1.25
N VAL A 324 -11.81 3.18 -2.35
CA VAL A 324 -11.13 4.44 -2.65
C VAL A 324 -12.11 5.59 -2.50
N GLY A 325 -11.66 6.67 -1.88
CA GLY A 325 -12.47 7.86 -1.62
C GLY A 325 -11.74 9.14 -2.06
N LEU A 326 -12.46 10.04 -2.68
CA LEU A 326 -12.04 11.42 -2.92
C LEU A 326 -12.99 12.33 -2.16
N GLY A 327 -12.46 13.00 -1.14
CA GLY A 327 -13.25 13.83 -0.25
C GLY A 327 -12.88 15.31 -0.34
N ARG A 328 -13.86 16.15 0.03
CA ARG A 328 -13.72 17.58 0.22
C ARG A 328 -14.05 17.93 1.67
N TYR A 329 -13.16 18.66 2.31
CA TYR A 329 -13.44 19.22 3.64
C TYR A 329 -14.56 20.26 3.55
N LEU A 330 -15.49 20.17 4.47
CA LEU A 330 -16.50 21.19 4.76
C LEU A 330 -16.00 22.07 5.92
N HIS A 331 -15.26 21.49 6.85
CA HIS A 331 -14.54 22.17 7.91
C HIS A 331 -13.18 21.51 8.13
N HIS A 332 -12.10 22.32 8.16
CA HIS A 332 -10.74 21.84 8.37
C HIS A 332 -9.88 22.94 8.98
N HIS A 333 -9.63 22.86 10.28
CA HIS A 333 -8.83 23.84 11.03
C HIS A 333 -7.97 23.16 12.11
N ASP A 334 -7.49 21.94 11.85
CA ASP A 334 -6.72 21.15 12.82
C ASP A 334 -5.19 21.35 12.74
N GLY A 335 -4.74 22.27 11.89
CA GLY A 335 -3.32 22.56 11.67
C GLY A 335 -2.61 21.57 10.72
N LEU A 336 -3.16 20.38 10.50
CA LEU A 336 -2.64 19.40 9.57
C LEU A 336 -3.01 19.78 8.13
N ALA A 337 -2.13 19.46 7.20
CA ALA A 337 -2.40 19.61 5.77
C ALA A 337 -3.04 20.96 5.38
N ARG A 338 -2.60 22.03 6.03
CA ARG A 338 -3.12 23.40 5.90
C ARG A 338 -3.34 23.81 4.43
N ASN A 339 -4.42 24.54 4.18
CA ASN A 339 -4.85 24.99 2.86
C ASN A 339 -5.19 23.87 1.87
N LYS A 340 -5.45 22.66 2.32
CA LYS A 340 -5.90 21.57 1.47
C LYS A 340 -7.40 21.43 1.62
N ILE A 341 -8.07 21.56 0.47
CA ILE A 341 -9.53 21.46 0.38
C ILE A 341 -9.94 19.99 0.16
N LEU A 342 -9.06 19.21 -0.50
CA LEU A 342 -9.33 17.82 -0.88
C LEU A 342 -8.43 16.85 -0.14
N TYR A 343 -8.99 15.68 0.19
CA TYR A 343 -8.26 14.52 0.71
C TYR A 343 -8.61 13.27 -0.08
N GLN A 344 -7.70 12.30 -0.07
CA GLN A 344 -7.89 10.98 -0.65
C GLN A 344 -7.80 9.95 0.47
N MET A 345 -8.62 8.91 0.38
CA MET A 345 -8.56 7.76 1.28
C MET A 345 -8.54 6.47 0.47
N VAL A 346 -7.73 5.53 0.93
CA VAL A 346 -7.73 4.14 0.44
C VAL A 346 -7.89 3.25 1.67
N THR A 347 -8.93 2.43 1.66
CA THR A 347 -9.21 1.47 2.73
C THR A 347 -9.14 0.06 2.17
N VAL A 348 -8.27 -0.78 2.72
CA VAL A 348 -8.26 -2.23 2.44
C VAL A 348 -8.96 -2.91 3.61
N LYS A 349 -10.02 -3.69 3.33
CA LYS A 349 -10.90 -4.30 4.32
C LYS A 349 -10.87 -5.83 4.21
N TYR A 350 -10.97 -6.48 5.35
CA TYR A 350 -11.26 -7.90 5.44
C TYR A 350 -12.54 -8.12 6.24
N TYR A 351 -13.55 -8.69 5.60
CA TYR A 351 -14.83 -9.04 6.21
C TYR A 351 -14.76 -10.41 6.87
N PHE A 352 -15.17 -10.49 8.14
CA PHE A 352 -15.21 -11.74 8.88
C PHE A 352 -16.41 -12.59 8.46
N PRO A 353 -16.21 -13.78 7.87
CA PRO A 353 -17.33 -14.58 7.32
C PRO A 353 -18.41 -14.93 8.35
N GLN A 354 -18.05 -15.06 9.63
CA GLN A 354 -18.95 -15.47 10.71
C GLN A 354 -19.55 -14.28 11.50
N ALA A 355 -19.24 -13.06 11.15
CA ALA A 355 -19.52 -11.89 12.00
C ALA A 355 -20.43 -10.84 11.33
N ALA A 356 -21.42 -11.27 10.58
CA ALA A 356 -22.50 -10.40 10.06
C ALA A 356 -21.98 -9.05 9.51
N ASP A 357 -21.13 -9.12 8.48
CA ASP A 357 -20.57 -7.94 7.79
C ASP A 357 -19.66 -7.02 8.64
N LEU A 358 -19.18 -7.52 9.78
CA LEU A 358 -18.09 -6.87 10.52
C LEU A 358 -16.79 -7.00 9.72
N TYR A 359 -16.00 -5.96 9.69
CA TYR A 359 -14.68 -5.96 9.03
C TYR A 359 -13.63 -5.23 9.84
N THR A 360 -12.38 -5.55 9.58
CA THR A 360 -11.20 -4.75 9.97
C THR A 360 -10.40 -4.38 8.73
N GLY A 361 -9.51 -3.42 8.87
CA GLY A 361 -8.70 -3.03 7.72
C GLY A 361 -7.68 -1.95 8.03
N LEU A 362 -7.06 -1.46 6.96
CA LEU A 362 -6.10 -0.37 6.99
C LEU A 362 -6.61 0.78 6.13
N VAL A 363 -6.49 1.98 6.65
CA VAL A 363 -6.87 3.23 5.99
C VAL A 363 -5.62 4.07 5.78
N LEU A 364 -5.32 4.40 4.52
CA LEU A 364 -4.35 5.43 4.15
C LEU A 364 -5.12 6.70 3.82
N LYS A 365 -4.86 7.78 4.55
CA LYS A 365 -5.31 9.13 4.21
C LYS A 365 -4.16 9.93 3.64
N ALA A 366 -4.42 10.64 2.55
CA ALA A 366 -3.40 11.41 1.85
C ALA A 366 -3.97 12.71 1.27
N HIS A 367 -3.06 13.62 0.89
CA HIS A 367 -3.38 14.86 0.20
C HIS A 367 -2.60 14.99 -1.11
N LYS A 368 -3.24 15.58 -2.14
CA LYS A 368 -2.64 15.81 -3.46
C LYS A 368 -2.05 14.53 -4.09
N PHE A 369 -2.58 13.36 -3.75
CA PHE A 369 -2.12 12.03 -4.23
C PHE A 369 -0.64 11.71 -3.97
N LYS A 370 0.04 12.44 -3.08
CA LYS A 370 1.47 12.23 -2.82
C LYS A 370 1.90 12.41 -1.37
N ALA A 371 1.15 13.12 -0.57
CA ALA A 371 1.49 13.38 0.84
C ALA A 371 0.61 12.52 1.73
N ALA A 372 1.14 11.39 2.19
CA ALA A 372 0.48 10.60 3.22
C ALA A 372 0.32 11.44 4.50
N GLU A 373 -0.89 11.51 5.02
CA GLU A 373 -1.17 12.13 6.31
C GLU A 373 -1.06 11.10 7.42
N SER A 374 -1.63 9.91 7.21
CA SER A 374 -1.63 8.85 8.22
C SER A 374 -1.95 7.49 7.61
N ILE A 375 -1.42 6.44 8.25
CA ILE A 375 -1.89 5.06 8.10
C ILE A 375 -2.57 4.68 9.42
N GLN A 376 -3.80 4.17 9.33
CA GLN A 376 -4.65 3.87 10.47
C GLN A 376 -5.25 2.47 10.37
N VAL A 377 -5.52 1.84 11.50
CA VAL A 377 -6.32 0.61 11.56
C VAL A 377 -7.79 0.99 11.65
N CYS A 378 -8.67 0.28 10.97
CA CYS A 378 -10.10 0.47 11.10
C CYS A 378 -10.81 -0.81 11.56
N ILE A 379 -11.94 -0.60 12.21
CA ILE A 379 -12.97 -1.60 12.44
C ILE A 379 -14.30 -1.00 12.02
N GLY A 380 -15.13 -1.78 11.34
CA GLY A 380 -16.41 -1.27 10.86
C GLY A 380 -17.42 -2.37 10.60
N LYS A 381 -18.64 -1.95 10.32
CA LYS A 381 -19.76 -2.83 9.99
C LYS A 381 -20.52 -2.28 8.79
N ARG A 382 -20.93 -3.20 7.92
CA ARG A 382 -21.85 -2.95 6.81
C ARG A 382 -23.24 -3.46 7.16
N PHE A 383 -24.29 -2.78 6.67
CA PHE A 383 -25.70 -3.06 6.91
C PHE A 383 -26.46 -3.20 5.59
#